data_9fd1b410eaf7a7127126bec75185bb89
#
_entry.id   9fd1b410eaf7a7127126bec75185bb89
#
_cell.length_a   1.000
_cell.length_b   1.000
_cell.length_c   1.000
_cell.angle_alpha   90.00
_cell.angle_beta   90.00
_cell.angle_gamma   90.00
#
_symmetry.space_group_name_H-M   'P 1'
#
loop_
_entity.id
_entity.type
_entity.pdbx_description
1 polymer ?
#
loop_
_entity_poly.entity_id
_entity_poly.type
_entity_poly.pdbx_seq_one_letter_code
_entity_poly.pdbx_strand_id
1 'polypeptide(L)'
;IAVCPLLLSLGMPIAYGQPVADKPGLQENPYQEFSLGAIKPAGWLEEMLVRQKEGLSGNLDRLYPLVMGPTNGWLGGDGDQWERGPYWIDGLLPLAYILDDAELIAKVKPWIEWTLASQKENGYFGPDTDYENTIVGIQRNNCGDWWPKMVMLKVMQQYYSATGDKRVIDFMTKYFQYQLKTLPVYPLDHWTFWARYRGGDNLMSVYWLYNITGDDFLLDLGEIIYSQTFPFTQIFTSHNWWHTGSMHCVNLAHGMKTPLIYYQRHPEQKYVDAAKQGLKDINTFISGPHGVIIGDEALHGNNPTQGSELCTAVEMMFSLENMLQIAGDPDYASQIERIAFNALPTQISDNFMTRQYFQQINQVEI
;
A
#
# COMPACT_ATOMS: atom_id res chain seq x y z
N ILE A 1 40.31 6.40 41.98
CA ILE A 1 38.88 6.35 41.60
C ILE A 1 38.72 7.26 40.40
N ALA A 2 38.77 6.70 39.19
CA ALA A 2 38.52 7.43 37.94
C ALA A 2 37.06 7.20 37.53
N VAL A 3 36.29 8.27 37.50
CA VAL A 3 34.93 8.30 37.01
C VAL A 3 34.96 8.51 35.50
N CYS A 4 34.59 7.48 34.73
CA CYS A 4 34.42 7.56 33.29
C CYS A 4 33.07 8.18 32.99
N PRO A 5 32.94 9.26 32.20
CA PRO A 5 31.63 9.75 31.79
C PRO A 5 31.10 8.88 30.65
N LEU A 6 29.99 8.20 30.91
CA LEU A 6 29.18 7.55 29.87
C LEU A 6 28.58 8.64 28.97
N LEU A 7 29.09 8.78 27.77
CA LEU A 7 28.46 9.54 26.71
C LEU A 7 27.24 8.71 26.22
N LEU A 8 26.06 9.02 26.76
CA LEU A 8 24.82 8.67 26.15
C LEU A 8 24.68 9.46 24.85
N SER A 9 24.94 8.82 23.72
CA SER A 9 24.46 9.32 22.42
C SER A 9 22.93 9.22 22.42
N LEU A 10 22.27 10.29 22.79
CA LEU A 10 20.88 10.50 22.49
C LEU A 10 20.77 10.58 20.95
N GLY A 11 20.46 9.47 20.30
CA GLY A 11 19.97 9.48 18.94
C GLY A 11 18.72 10.37 18.94
N MET A 12 18.81 11.53 18.28
CA MET A 12 17.61 12.35 18.06
C MET A 12 16.62 11.51 17.30
N PRO A 13 15.34 11.41 17.75
CA PRO A 13 14.31 10.83 16.93
C PRO A 13 14.30 11.64 15.61
N ILE A 14 14.33 10.94 14.47
CA ILE A 14 14.08 11.58 13.17
C ILE A 14 12.65 12.09 13.28
N ALA A 15 12.52 13.40 13.48
CA ALA A 15 11.21 14.02 13.52
C ALA A 15 10.60 13.88 12.12
N TYR A 16 9.47 13.17 12.01
CA TYR A 16 8.55 13.44 10.92
C TYR A 16 8.40 14.95 10.83
N GLY A 17 8.47 15.49 9.61
CA GLY A 17 8.34 16.94 9.43
C GLY A 17 7.13 17.42 10.22
N GLN A 18 7.34 18.32 11.18
CA GLN A 18 6.26 18.92 11.94
C GLN A 18 5.26 19.49 10.93
N PRO A 19 3.95 19.31 11.12
CA PRO A 19 2.95 19.98 10.29
C PRO A 19 3.34 21.44 10.18
N VAL A 20 3.31 22.00 8.98
CA VAL A 20 3.58 23.43 8.78
C VAL A 20 2.48 24.19 9.52
N ALA A 21 2.81 24.76 10.68
CA ALA A 21 1.90 25.16 11.75
C ALA A 21 0.88 26.26 11.40
N ASP A 22 0.93 26.83 10.21
CA ASP A 22 0.12 27.99 9.83
C ASP A 22 -0.71 27.82 8.54
N LYS A 23 -0.84 26.60 7.98
CA LYS A 23 -1.69 26.38 6.82
C LYS A 23 -2.81 25.40 7.15
N PRO A 24 -4.08 25.82 7.11
CA PRO A 24 -5.23 24.94 7.28
C PRO A 24 -5.37 24.05 6.03
N GLY A 25 -4.60 22.99 5.94
CA GLY A 25 -4.62 22.07 4.82
C GLY A 25 -5.36 20.79 5.13
N LEU A 26 -4.77 19.96 5.97
CA LEU A 26 -5.33 18.70 6.37
C LEU A 26 -5.57 18.67 7.88
N GLN A 27 -6.57 17.92 8.30
CA GLN A 27 -6.81 17.66 9.72
C GLN A 27 -5.71 16.76 10.26
N GLU A 28 -5.23 17.05 11.45
CA GLU A 28 -4.26 16.22 12.17
C GLU A 28 -4.88 14.87 12.54
N ASN A 29 -4.15 13.81 12.29
CA ASN A 29 -4.57 12.46 12.63
C ASN A 29 -4.33 12.17 14.13
N PRO A 30 -5.26 11.48 14.81
CA PRO A 30 -5.08 11.07 16.23
C PRO A 30 -3.91 10.12 16.44
N TYR A 31 -3.53 9.34 15.45
CA TYR A 31 -2.36 8.46 15.51
C TYR A 31 -1.40 8.74 14.36
N GLN A 32 -0.11 8.51 14.62
CA GLN A 32 0.98 8.64 13.65
C GLN A 32 1.83 7.38 13.67
N GLU A 33 2.30 6.98 12.50
CA GLU A 33 3.24 5.87 12.39
C GLU A 33 4.61 6.23 12.97
N PHE A 34 5.24 5.25 13.60
CA PHE A 34 6.66 5.35 13.90
C PHE A 34 7.49 5.24 12.62
N SER A 35 8.70 5.79 12.65
CA SER A 35 9.65 5.57 11.56
C SER A 35 9.89 4.09 11.35
N LEU A 36 9.93 3.66 10.11
CA LEU A 36 10.12 2.25 9.77
C LEU A 36 11.43 1.72 10.39
N GLY A 37 11.31 0.61 11.11
CA GLY A 37 12.41 0.02 11.86
C GLY A 37 12.65 0.58 13.26
N ALA A 38 11.90 1.60 13.71
CA ALA A 38 11.99 2.13 15.07
C ALA A 38 11.51 1.13 16.13
N ILE A 39 10.56 0.28 15.78
CA ILE A 39 10.09 -0.82 16.62
C ILE A 39 10.62 -2.13 16.05
N LYS A 40 11.21 -2.96 16.91
CA LYS A 40 11.73 -4.27 16.56
C LYS A 40 10.82 -5.36 17.16
N PRO A 41 10.41 -6.35 16.37
CA PRO A 41 9.70 -7.50 16.91
C PRO A 41 10.63 -8.35 17.77
N ALA A 42 10.04 -9.15 18.66
CA ALA A 42 10.75 -10.13 19.48
C ALA A 42 9.94 -11.42 19.58
N GLY A 43 10.61 -12.52 19.95
CA GLY A 43 10.00 -13.83 20.12
C GLY A 43 9.37 -14.35 18.83
N TRP A 44 8.16 -14.88 18.90
CA TRP A 44 7.50 -15.52 17.76
C TRP A 44 7.23 -14.57 16.57
N LEU A 45 7.04 -13.26 16.82
CA LEU A 45 6.90 -12.29 15.74
C LEU A 45 8.20 -12.10 14.97
N GLU A 46 9.33 -12.04 15.67
CA GLU A 46 10.65 -11.99 15.03
C GLU A 46 10.90 -13.27 14.20
N GLU A 47 10.59 -14.44 14.77
CA GLU A 47 10.70 -15.72 14.07
C GLU A 47 9.86 -15.76 12.79
N MET A 48 8.65 -15.21 12.79
CA MET A 48 7.82 -15.12 11.59
C MET A 48 8.47 -14.24 10.52
N LEU A 49 9.06 -13.10 10.89
CA LEU A 49 9.76 -12.24 9.92
C LEU A 49 11.04 -12.92 9.39
N VAL A 50 11.76 -13.64 10.22
CA VAL A 50 12.92 -14.43 9.78
C VAL A 50 12.50 -15.51 8.78
N ARG A 51 11.40 -16.21 9.03
CA ARG A 51 10.86 -17.20 8.06
C ARG A 51 10.42 -16.53 6.74
N GLN A 52 9.86 -15.33 6.77
CA GLN A 52 9.57 -14.58 5.55
C GLN A 52 10.84 -14.23 4.77
N LYS A 53 11.90 -13.80 5.46
CA LYS A 53 13.22 -13.55 4.85
C LYS A 53 13.77 -14.81 4.18
N GLU A 54 13.70 -15.96 4.86
CA GLU A 54 14.21 -17.24 4.36
C GLU A 54 13.31 -17.85 3.27
N GLY A 55 12.02 -17.52 3.28
CA GLY A 55 10.99 -17.98 2.35
C GLY A 55 10.91 -17.17 1.06
N LEU A 56 9.70 -17.14 0.48
CA LEU A 56 9.43 -16.48 -0.81
C LEU A 56 9.74 -14.98 -0.76
N SER A 57 9.37 -14.29 0.31
CA SER A 57 9.52 -12.83 0.39
C SER A 57 10.97 -12.38 0.19
N GLY A 58 11.92 -13.04 0.86
CA GLY A 58 13.34 -12.70 0.73
C GLY A 58 14.03 -13.26 -0.52
N ASN A 59 13.38 -14.16 -1.29
CA ASN A 59 14.04 -14.93 -2.34
C ASN A 59 13.32 -14.94 -3.69
N LEU A 60 12.31 -14.10 -3.93
CA LEU A 60 11.56 -14.08 -5.19
C LEU A 60 12.44 -13.75 -6.40
N ASP A 61 13.46 -12.91 -6.23
CA ASP A 61 14.45 -12.61 -7.27
C ASP A 61 15.12 -13.88 -7.83
N ARG A 62 15.39 -14.85 -6.96
CA ARG A 62 16.02 -16.12 -7.29
C ARG A 62 15.02 -17.20 -7.69
N LEU A 63 13.86 -17.23 -7.03
CA LEU A 63 12.84 -18.27 -7.21
C LEU A 63 11.91 -17.98 -8.41
N TYR A 64 11.70 -16.72 -8.72
CA TYR A 64 10.89 -16.29 -9.85
C TYR A 64 11.61 -15.20 -10.68
N PRO A 65 12.80 -15.50 -11.24
CA PRO A 65 13.64 -14.52 -11.93
C PRO A 65 13.01 -13.96 -13.20
N LEU A 66 12.05 -14.66 -13.82
CA LEU A 66 11.32 -14.18 -14.99
C LEU A 66 10.63 -12.84 -14.72
N VAL A 67 10.10 -12.65 -13.51
CA VAL A 67 9.37 -11.43 -13.11
C VAL A 67 10.19 -10.55 -12.19
N MET A 68 10.85 -11.12 -11.17
CA MET A 68 11.57 -10.36 -10.12
C MET A 68 13.09 -10.28 -10.34
N GLY A 69 13.58 -10.84 -11.45
CA GLY A 69 15.00 -10.85 -11.76
C GLY A 69 15.49 -9.54 -12.38
N PRO A 70 16.77 -9.50 -12.79
CA PRO A 70 17.45 -8.28 -13.24
C PRO A 70 16.89 -7.67 -14.54
N THR A 71 16.08 -8.42 -15.29
CA THR A 71 15.39 -7.94 -16.50
C THR A 71 14.08 -7.20 -16.19
N ASN A 72 13.66 -7.12 -14.91
CA ASN A 72 12.46 -6.38 -14.55
C ASN A 72 12.56 -4.91 -14.98
N GLY A 73 11.46 -4.35 -15.51
CA GLY A 73 11.42 -2.98 -15.99
C GLY A 73 11.68 -1.94 -14.91
N TRP A 74 11.36 -2.23 -13.65
CA TRP A 74 11.70 -1.37 -12.52
C TRP A 74 13.16 -1.48 -12.05
N LEU A 75 13.98 -2.22 -12.81
CA LEU A 75 15.43 -2.24 -12.74
C LEU A 75 16.08 -1.78 -14.07
N GLY A 76 15.28 -1.26 -15.01
CA GLY A 76 15.72 -0.78 -16.30
C GLY A 76 15.78 -1.87 -17.38
N GLY A 77 15.26 -3.05 -17.13
CA GLY A 77 15.18 -4.14 -18.09
C GLY A 77 13.93 -4.05 -18.99
N ASP A 78 13.79 -5.04 -19.88
CA ASP A 78 12.69 -5.20 -20.82
C ASP A 78 11.69 -6.31 -20.40
N GLY A 79 11.78 -6.80 -19.16
CA GLY A 79 10.94 -7.83 -18.58
C GLY A 79 9.60 -7.28 -18.07
N ASP A 80 9.16 -7.77 -16.91
CA ASP A 80 7.92 -7.32 -16.27
C ASP A 80 7.99 -5.85 -15.86
N GLN A 81 6.99 -5.07 -16.23
CA GLN A 81 6.98 -3.62 -16.03
C GLN A 81 5.78 -3.13 -15.21
N TRP A 82 4.87 -4.04 -14.82
CA TRP A 82 3.63 -3.63 -14.19
C TRP A 82 3.73 -3.71 -12.64
N GLU A 83 2.71 -4.19 -11.94
CA GLU A 83 2.58 -4.05 -10.48
C GLU A 83 3.44 -5.00 -9.66
N ARG A 84 3.85 -6.17 -10.22
CA ARG A 84 4.43 -7.28 -9.43
C ARG A 84 5.78 -6.94 -8.80
N GLY A 85 6.65 -6.25 -9.55
CA GLY A 85 7.92 -5.75 -9.02
C GLY A 85 7.71 -4.76 -7.86
N PRO A 86 6.94 -3.66 -8.07
CA PRO A 86 6.56 -2.73 -7.01
C PRO A 86 5.97 -3.40 -5.77
N TYR A 87 5.04 -4.33 -5.92
CA TYR A 87 4.44 -5.07 -4.80
C TYR A 87 5.45 -5.92 -4.02
N TRP A 88 6.38 -6.55 -4.72
CA TRP A 88 7.42 -7.30 -4.01
C TRP A 88 8.28 -6.39 -3.14
N ILE A 89 8.68 -5.23 -3.68
CA ILE A 89 9.49 -4.27 -2.93
C ILE A 89 8.69 -3.60 -1.81
N ASP A 90 7.38 -3.38 -1.98
CA ASP A 90 6.48 -2.89 -0.95
C ASP A 90 6.46 -3.79 0.31
N GLY A 91 6.64 -5.10 0.12
CA GLY A 91 6.79 -6.04 1.23
C GLY A 91 8.25 -6.26 1.68
N LEU A 92 9.20 -6.29 0.75
CA LEU A 92 10.59 -6.60 1.05
C LEU A 92 11.29 -5.45 1.81
N LEU A 93 11.00 -4.21 1.46
CA LEU A 93 11.62 -3.04 2.09
C LEU A 93 11.31 -2.97 3.59
N PRO A 94 10.06 -3.00 4.05
CA PRO A 94 9.78 -3.00 5.48
C PRO A 94 10.38 -4.22 6.18
N LEU A 95 10.35 -5.40 5.58
CA LEU A 95 11.00 -6.59 6.14
C LEU A 95 12.50 -6.36 6.37
N ALA A 96 13.18 -5.77 5.39
CA ALA A 96 14.62 -5.49 5.44
C ALA A 96 14.98 -4.52 6.58
N TYR A 97 14.25 -3.43 6.72
CA TYR A 97 14.55 -2.40 7.72
C TYR A 97 14.03 -2.77 9.13
N ILE A 98 12.95 -3.51 9.25
CA ILE A 98 12.47 -4.00 10.56
C ILE A 98 13.47 -5.02 11.13
N LEU A 99 13.98 -5.94 10.31
CA LEU A 99 15.00 -6.90 10.72
C LEU A 99 16.42 -6.30 10.81
N ASP A 100 16.62 -5.09 10.28
CA ASP A 100 17.96 -4.47 10.10
C ASP A 100 18.91 -5.40 9.32
N ASP A 101 18.39 -6.01 8.26
CA ASP A 101 19.07 -7.06 7.51
C ASP A 101 19.82 -6.48 6.30
N ALA A 102 21.15 -6.50 6.37
CA ALA A 102 22.02 -5.91 5.34
C ALA A 102 21.87 -6.58 3.96
N GLU A 103 21.56 -7.88 3.90
CA GLU A 103 21.37 -8.61 2.63
C GLU A 103 20.07 -8.16 1.96
N LEU A 104 18.98 -8.10 2.70
CA LEU A 104 17.69 -7.63 2.18
C LEU A 104 17.75 -6.14 1.79
N ILE A 105 18.42 -5.30 2.60
CA ILE A 105 18.64 -3.89 2.26
C ILE A 105 19.41 -3.78 0.94
N ALA A 106 20.45 -4.61 0.73
CA ALA A 106 21.19 -4.63 -0.52
C ALA A 106 20.34 -5.08 -1.73
N LYS A 107 19.34 -5.96 -1.53
CA LYS A 107 18.38 -6.34 -2.58
C LYS A 107 17.38 -5.22 -2.92
N VAL A 108 16.94 -4.46 -1.93
CA VAL A 108 15.99 -3.33 -2.13
C VAL A 108 16.66 -2.15 -2.83
N LYS A 109 17.89 -1.84 -2.49
CA LYS A 109 18.60 -0.64 -2.93
C LYS A 109 18.60 -0.41 -4.46
N PRO A 110 18.86 -1.39 -5.34
CA PRO A 110 18.83 -1.21 -6.78
C PRO A 110 17.46 -0.71 -7.30
N TRP A 111 16.36 -1.20 -6.72
CA TRP A 111 15.00 -0.79 -7.09
C TRP A 111 14.73 0.67 -6.76
N ILE A 112 15.15 1.10 -5.57
CA ILE A 112 15.02 2.50 -5.14
C ILE A 112 15.88 3.43 -6.01
N GLU A 113 17.16 3.10 -6.17
CA GLU A 113 18.08 3.94 -6.95
C GLU A 113 17.66 4.03 -8.43
N TRP A 114 17.22 2.92 -9.02
CA TRP A 114 16.72 2.95 -10.38
C TRP A 114 15.42 3.78 -10.48
N THR A 115 14.49 3.63 -9.55
CA THR A 115 13.25 4.42 -9.53
C THR A 115 13.55 5.91 -9.48
N LEU A 116 14.44 6.35 -8.58
CA LEU A 116 14.87 7.75 -8.50
C LEU A 116 15.55 8.23 -9.80
N ALA A 117 16.44 7.41 -10.38
CA ALA A 117 17.18 7.74 -11.59
C ALA A 117 16.30 7.74 -12.86
N SER A 118 15.18 7.00 -12.86
CA SER A 118 14.25 6.93 -13.98
C SER A 118 13.44 8.20 -14.20
N GLN A 119 13.44 9.12 -13.21
CA GLN A 119 12.63 10.33 -13.30
C GLN A 119 13.07 11.26 -14.42
N LYS A 120 12.15 11.55 -15.32
CA LYS A 120 12.35 12.46 -16.46
C LYS A 120 12.23 13.92 -16.04
N GLU A 121 12.65 14.82 -16.92
CA GLU A 121 12.56 16.26 -16.71
C GLU A 121 11.13 16.74 -16.43
N ASN A 122 10.13 16.13 -17.09
CA ASN A 122 8.72 16.46 -16.89
C ASN A 122 8.12 15.88 -15.60
N GLY A 123 8.86 15.08 -14.83
CA GLY A 123 8.44 14.45 -13.59
C GLY A 123 7.93 13.00 -13.71
N TYR A 124 7.68 12.49 -14.93
CA TYR A 124 7.34 11.07 -15.13
C TYR A 124 8.45 10.16 -14.58
N PHE A 125 8.11 9.00 -14.02
CA PHE A 125 9.07 8.01 -13.57
C PHE A 125 8.59 6.56 -13.84
N GLY A 126 9.52 5.64 -13.73
CA GLY A 126 9.28 4.22 -13.95
C GLY A 126 9.53 3.79 -15.41
N PRO A 127 9.20 2.55 -15.76
CA PRO A 127 9.30 2.07 -17.13
C PRO A 127 8.55 2.98 -18.10
N ASP A 128 9.11 3.21 -19.30
CA ASP A 128 8.62 4.20 -20.26
C ASP A 128 8.54 3.72 -21.71
N THR A 129 8.87 2.45 -21.92
CA THR A 129 8.84 1.80 -23.23
C THR A 129 7.94 0.58 -23.18
N ASP A 130 6.85 0.61 -23.91
CA ASP A 130 5.99 -0.56 -24.09
C ASP A 130 6.62 -1.54 -25.08
N TYR A 131 6.65 -2.80 -24.70
CA TYR A 131 7.12 -3.90 -25.54
C TYR A 131 5.97 -4.82 -25.91
N GLU A 132 6.08 -5.53 -27.03
CA GLU A 132 5.12 -6.58 -27.36
C GLU A 132 5.10 -7.68 -26.30
N ASN A 133 3.90 -8.10 -25.92
CA ASN A 133 3.69 -9.10 -24.88
C ASN A 133 3.84 -10.52 -25.44
N THR A 134 5.07 -10.83 -25.90
CA THR A 134 5.40 -12.13 -26.54
C THR A 134 5.90 -13.18 -25.57
N ILE A 135 6.21 -12.79 -24.33
CA ILE A 135 6.70 -13.71 -23.29
C ILE A 135 5.55 -14.03 -22.33
N VAL A 136 5.17 -15.30 -22.27
CA VAL A 136 4.12 -15.76 -21.37
C VAL A 136 4.53 -15.54 -19.92
N GLY A 137 3.61 -14.96 -19.13
CA GLY A 137 3.81 -14.76 -17.70
C GLY A 137 4.42 -13.42 -17.30
N ILE A 138 4.71 -12.50 -18.24
CA ILE A 138 5.12 -11.13 -17.93
C ILE A 138 4.17 -10.10 -18.55
N GLN A 139 4.18 -8.89 -17.98
CA GLN A 139 3.43 -7.74 -18.46
C GLN A 139 4.38 -6.58 -18.75
N ARG A 140 4.45 -6.15 -20.02
CA ARG A 140 5.41 -5.14 -20.48
C ARG A 140 4.87 -4.16 -21.53
N ASN A 141 3.56 -3.93 -21.53
CA ASN A 141 2.88 -3.05 -22.47
C ASN A 141 1.97 -2.02 -21.80
N ASN A 142 2.21 -1.71 -20.55
CA ASN A 142 1.36 -0.85 -19.72
C ASN A 142 2.16 0.19 -18.91
N CYS A 143 3.23 0.73 -19.49
CA CYS A 143 4.11 1.69 -18.81
C CYS A 143 3.39 2.97 -18.38
N GLY A 144 2.38 3.41 -19.15
CA GLY A 144 1.59 4.60 -18.84
C GLY A 144 0.69 4.46 -17.60
N ASP A 145 0.35 3.24 -17.20
CA ASP A 145 -0.63 2.99 -16.12
C ASP A 145 -0.25 3.68 -14.81
N TRP A 146 -1.25 4.31 -14.19
CA TRP A 146 -1.08 5.00 -12.92
C TRP A 146 -0.87 4.02 -11.75
N TRP A 147 -1.46 2.83 -11.82
CA TRP A 147 -1.53 1.92 -10.69
C TRP A 147 -0.16 1.44 -10.19
N PRO A 148 0.76 0.91 -11.00
CA PRO A 148 2.08 0.48 -10.52
C PRO A 148 2.87 1.61 -9.87
N LYS A 149 2.65 2.84 -10.34
CA LYS A 149 3.29 4.04 -9.77
C LYS A 149 2.76 4.36 -8.38
N MET A 150 1.46 4.14 -8.11
CA MET A 150 0.89 4.31 -6.77
C MET A 150 1.56 3.37 -5.76
N VAL A 151 1.78 2.11 -6.13
CA VAL A 151 2.50 1.15 -5.30
C VAL A 151 3.95 1.61 -5.06
N MET A 152 4.65 2.02 -6.11
CA MET A 152 6.03 2.49 -5.97
C MET A 152 6.13 3.78 -5.15
N LEU A 153 5.13 4.68 -5.20
CA LEU A 153 5.09 5.88 -4.33
C LEU A 153 4.99 5.49 -2.85
N LYS A 154 4.21 4.47 -2.50
CA LYS A 154 4.18 3.91 -1.14
C LYS A 154 5.55 3.34 -0.74
N VAL A 155 6.22 2.61 -1.64
CA VAL A 155 7.60 2.14 -1.42
C VAL A 155 8.56 3.30 -1.14
N MET A 156 8.45 4.41 -1.88
CA MET A 156 9.28 5.60 -1.66
C MET A 156 8.99 6.26 -0.31
N GLN A 157 7.74 6.30 0.14
CA GLN A 157 7.39 6.75 1.50
C GLN A 157 8.03 5.87 2.57
N GLN A 158 7.94 4.55 2.42
CA GLN A 158 8.58 3.59 3.34
C GLN A 158 10.10 3.80 3.38
N TYR A 159 10.72 3.99 2.22
CA TYR A 159 12.16 4.25 2.13
C TYR A 159 12.55 5.57 2.83
N TYR A 160 11.78 6.63 2.63
CA TYR A 160 11.97 7.88 3.36
C TYR A 160 11.80 7.70 4.87
N SER A 161 10.77 6.97 5.28
CA SER A 161 10.52 6.66 6.69
C SER A 161 11.68 5.91 7.35
N ALA A 162 12.31 4.97 6.62
CA ALA A 162 13.44 4.19 7.11
C ALA A 162 14.78 4.95 7.13
N THR A 163 14.99 5.86 6.18
CA THR A 163 16.33 6.43 5.91
C THR A 163 16.43 7.94 6.06
N GLY A 164 15.32 8.66 5.97
CA GLY A 164 15.31 10.13 5.90
C GLY A 164 15.88 10.70 4.60
N ASP A 165 15.99 9.91 3.52
CA ASP A 165 16.55 10.34 2.23
C ASP A 165 15.69 11.41 1.57
N LYS A 166 16.15 12.65 1.61
CA LYS A 166 15.41 13.81 1.10
C LYS A 166 15.23 13.82 -0.41
N ARG A 167 15.98 13.00 -1.17
CA ARG A 167 15.77 12.85 -2.61
C ARG A 167 14.35 12.38 -2.92
N VAL A 168 13.73 11.61 -2.01
CA VAL A 168 12.35 11.15 -2.14
C VAL A 168 11.36 12.32 -2.20
N ILE A 169 11.55 13.34 -1.39
CA ILE A 169 10.66 14.50 -1.34
C ILE A 169 10.69 15.26 -2.67
N ASP A 170 11.89 15.56 -3.18
CA ASP A 170 12.05 16.23 -4.47
C ASP A 170 11.47 15.39 -5.62
N PHE A 171 11.73 14.08 -5.60
CA PHE A 171 11.22 13.12 -6.56
C PHE A 171 9.68 13.09 -6.60
N MET A 172 9.05 12.93 -5.43
CA MET A 172 7.58 12.87 -5.35
C MET A 172 6.94 14.21 -5.70
N THR A 173 7.55 15.33 -5.31
CA THR A 173 7.06 16.67 -5.66
C THR A 173 7.00 16.86 -7.19
N LYS A 174 8.08 16.50 -7.90
CA LYS A 174 8.12 16.57 -9.37
C LYS A 174 7.09 15.65 -10.02
N TYR A 175 6.95 14.44 -9.51
CA TYR A 175 5.96 13.51 -10.05
C TYR A 175 4.53 14.00 -9.84
N PHE A 176 4.18 14.53 -8.69
CA PHE A 176 2.83 15.05 -8.45
C PHE A 176 2.53 16.32 -9.26
N GLN A 177 3.55 17.14 -9.56
CA GLN A 177 3.40 18.24 -10.54
C GLN A 177 3.11 17.70 -11.95
N TYR A 178 3.76 16.61 -12.37
CA TYR A 178 3.44 15.91 -13.61
C TYR A 178 2.01 15.36 -13.59
N GLN A 179 1.63 14.69 -12.50
CA GLN A 179 0.31 14.09 -12.37
C GLN A 179 -0.81 15.14 -12.39
N LEU A 180 -0.63 16.28 -11.72
CA LEU A 180 -1.58 17.40 -11.74
C LEU A 180 -1.88 17.89 -13.16
N LYS A 181 -0.85 17.99 -14.02
CA LYS A 181 -0.98 18.41 -15.42
C LYS A 181 -1.57 17.34 -16.32
N THR A 182 -1.37 16.07 -15.98
CA THR A 182 -1.63 14.94 -16.87
C THR A 182 -2.98 14.28 -16.62
N LEU A 183 -3.44 14.20 -15.36
CA LEU A 183 -4.72 13.59 -14.99
C LEU A 183 -5.96 14.18 -15.69
N PRO A 184 -6.03 15.50 -15.99
CA PRO A 184 -7.17 16.04 -16.75
C PRO A 184 -7.26 15.52 -18.19
N VAL A 185 -6.14 15.07 -18.76
CA VAL A 185 -6.06 14.53 -20.13
C VAL A 185 -6.13 13.00 -20.13
N TYR A 186 -5.48 12.38 -19.18
CA TYR A 186 -5.41 10.93 -19.00
C TYR A 186 -5.93 10.59 -17.60
N PRO A 187 -7.25 10.41 -17.41
CA PRO A 187 -7.83 10.15 -16.11
C PRO A 187 -7.38 8.80 -15.53
N LEU A 188 -7.68 8.56 -14.26
CA LEU A 188 -7.22 7.36 -13.55
C LEU A 188 -7.57 6.04 -14.25
N ASP A 189 -8.67 5.97 -14.97
CA ASP A 189 -9.12 4.77 -15.71
C ASP A 189 -8.68 4.74 -17.18
N HIS A 190 -7.74 5.62 -17.60
CA HIS A 190 -7.35 5.73 -18.99
C HIS A 190 -6.65 4.45 -19.51
N TRP A 191 -5.71 3.89 -18.78
CA TRP A 191 -4.97 2.69 -19.20
C TRP A 191 -5.59 1.41 -18.67
N THR A 192 -5.88 1.38 -17.37
CA THR A 192 -6.63 0.30 -16.73
C THR A 192 -7.61 0.86 -15.71
N PHE A 193 -8.67 0.11 -15.41
CA PHE A 193 -9.64 0.51 -14.39
C PHE A 193 -9.09 0.43 -12.96
N TRP A 194 -7.95 -0.24 -12.74
CA TRP A 194 -7.37 -0.48 -11.41
C TRP A 194 -7.08 0.83 -10.67
N ALA A 195 -6.43 1.77 -11.31
CA ALA A 195 -6.07 3.04 -10.69
C ALA A 195 -7.29 3.86 -10.24
N ARG A 196 -8.42 3.76 -10.95
CA ARG A 196 -9.67 4.40 -10.54
C ARG A 196 -10.22 3.82 -9.24
N TYR A 197 -10.22 2.49 -9.08
CA TYR A 197 -10.69 1.86 -7.85
C TYR A 197 -9.72 2.07 -6.68
N ARG A 198 -8.44 2.25 -6.98
CA ARG A 198 -7.35 2.38 -6.01
C ARG A 198 -6.84 3.81 -5.86
N GLY A 199 -7.64 4.79 -6.31
CA GLY A 199 -7.28 6.22 -6.22
C GLY A 199 -7.06 6.72 -4.78
N GLY A 200 -7.64 6.05 -3.78
CA GLY A 200 -7.36 6.31 -2.37
C GLY A 200 -5.89 6.13 -1.99
N ASP A 201 -5.18 5.17 -2.59
CA ASP A 201 -3.74 4.96 -2.36
C ASP A 201 -2.91 6.13 -2.91
N ASN A 202 -3.31 6.64 -4.09
CA ASN A 202 -2.68 7.83 -4.65
C ASN A 202 -2.92 9.07 -3.77
N LEU A 203 -4.16 9.27 -3.35
CA LEU A 203 -4.56 10.40 -2.50
C LEU A 203 -3.82 10.38 -1.15
N MET A 204 -3.66 9.21 -0.54
CA MET A 204 -2.87 9.03 0.67
C MET A 204 -1.42 9.52 0.47
N SER A 205 -0.78 9.12 -0.62
CA SER A 205 0.59 9.55 -0.94
C SER A 205 0.71 11.05 -1.18
N VAL A 206 -0.30 11.67 -1.81
CA VAL A 206 -0.37 13.12 -2.01
C VAL A 206 -0.49 13.86 -0.67
N TYR A 207 -1.38 13.41 0.21
CA TYR A 207 -1.57 14.04 1.52
C TYR A 207 -0.38 13.81 2.46
N TRP A 208 0.28 12.66 2.37
CA TRP A 208 1.53 12.42 3.07
C TRP A 208 2.60 13.45 2.68
N LEU A 209 2.78 13.71 1.39
CA LEU A 209 3.75 14.70 0.92
C LEU A 209 3.35 16.12 1.34
N TYR A 210 2.04 16.45 1.28
CA TYR A 210 1.55 17.74 1.74
C TYR A 210 1.89 18.00 3.20
N ASN A 211 1.76 17.01 4.07
CA ASN A 211 2.10 17.13 5.50
C ASN A 211 3.60 17.41 5.72
N ILE A 212 4.46 17.10 4.76
CA ILE A 212 5.90 17.37 4.84
C ILE A 212 6.25 18.73 4.22
N THR A 213 5.70 19.05 3.03
CA THR A 213 6.11 20.22 2.25
C THR A 213 5.21 21.44 2.43
N GLY A 214 3.93 21.22 2.68
CA GLY A 214 2.91 22.27 2.72
C GLY A 214 2.60 22.90 1.35
N ASP A 215 2.93 22.24 0.24
CA ASP A 215 2.71 22.75 -1.11
C ASP A 215 1.24 22.68 -1.51
N ASP A 216 0.58 23.83 -1.70
CA ASP A 216 -0.87 23.92 -1.95
C ASP A 216 -1.33 23.16 -3.20
N PHE A 217 -0.50 23.04 -4.24
CA PHE A 217 -0.86 22.29 -5.45
C PHE A 217 -1.21 20.82 -5.18
N LEU A 218 -0.71 20.24 -4.09
CA LEU A 218 -1.03 18.88 -3.66
C LEU A 218 -2.48 18.74 -3.21
N LEU A 219 -3.05 19.81 -2.63
CA LEU A 219 -4.47 19.84 -2.28
C LEU A 219 -5.34 19.87 -3.55
N ASP A 220 -4.97 20.69 -4.54
CA ASP A 220 -5.66 20.75 -5.83
C ASP A 220 -5.59 19.39 -6.56
N LEU A 221 -4.43 18.74 -6.53
CA LEU A 221 -4.26 17.39 -7.05
C LEU A 221 -5.15 16.39 -6.33
N GLY A 222 -5.25 16.51 -5.00
CA GLY A 222 -6.12 15.66 -4.18
C GLY A 222 -7.58 15.72 -4.59
N GLU A 223 -8.11 16.92 -4.91
CA GLU A 223 -9.48 17.11 -5.41
C GLU A 223 -9.69 16.39 -6.75
N ILE A 224 -8.74 16.50 -7.68
CA ILE A 224 -8.81 15.83 -8.98
C ILE A 224 -8.80 14.30 -8.79
N ILE A 225 -7.88 13.77 -8.00
CA ILE A 225 -7.79 12.33 -7.73
C ILE A 225 -9.08 11.81 -7.11
N TYR A 226 -9.60 12.48 -6.07
CA TYR A 226 -10.83 12.04 -5.42
C TYR A 226 -12.02 12.06 -6.37
N SER A 227 -12.14 13.10 -7.20
CA SER A 227 -13.22 13.22 -8.19
C SER A 227 -13.20 12.11 -9.25
N GLN A 228 -12.03 11.60 -9.57
CA GLN A 228 -11.85 10.52 -10.56
C GLN A 228 -11.86 9.11 -9.94
N THR A 229 -11.70 9.02 -8.61
CA THR A 229 -11.74 7.76 -7.88
C THR A 229 -13.16 7.18 -7.89
N PHE A 230 -13.25 5.85 -7.88
CA PHE A 230 -14.55 5.17 -7.74
C PHE A 230 -15.30 5.68 -6.50
N PRO A 231 -16.61 5.99 -6.58
CA PRO A 231 -17.33 6.76 -5.56
C PRO A 231 -17.67 5.97 -4.29
N PHE A 232 -16.64 5.47 -3.58
CA PHE A 232 -16.83 4.64 -2.39
C PHE A 232 -17.66 5.31 -1.29
N THR A 233 -17.52 6.62 -1.10
CA THR A 233 -18.35 7.37 -0.12
C THR A 233 -19.84 7.20 -0.40
N GLN A 234 -20.26 7.41 -1.66
CA GLN A 234 -21.65 7.26 -2.08
C GLN A 234 -22.11 5.81 -2.02
N ILE A 235 -21.24 4.88 -2.43
CA ILE A 235 -21.53 3.44 -2.42
C ILE A 235 -21.80 2.97 -1.00
N PHE A 236 -20.93 3.28 -0.05
CA PHE A 236 -21.07 2.86 1.35
C PHE A 236 -22.31 3.46 2.04
N THR A 237 -22.73 4.66 1.66
CA THR A 237 -23.96 5.25 2.17
C THR A 237 -25.23 4.67 1.54
N SER A 238 -25.15 3.99 0.39
CA SER A 238 -26.33 3.45 -0.32
C SER A 238 -26.92 2.19 0.30
N HIS A 239 -26.19 1.46 1.12
CA HIS A 239 -26.58 0.20 1.77
C HIS A 239 -26.98 -0.97 0.87
N ASN A 240 -26.73 -0.91 -0.45
CA ASN A 240 -27.13 -1.94 -1.40
C ASN A 240 -26.01 -2.39 -2.36
N TRP A 241 -24.80 -1.92 -2.12
CA TRP A 241 -23.69 -2.09 -3.05
C TRP A 241 -23.16 -3.54 -3.14
N TRP A 242 -23.29 -4.35 -2.08
CA TRP A 242 -22.79 -5.74 -2.05
C TRP A 242 -23.58 -6.70 -2.94
N HIS A 243 -24.74 -6.29 -3.45
CA HIS A 243 -25.53 -7.08 -4.38
C HIS A 243 -25.06 -6.96 -5.83
N THR A 244 -24.15 -6.07 -6.14
CA THR A 244 -23.77 -5.77 -7.52
C THR A 244 -22.99 -6.89 -8.21
N GLY A 245 -22.47 -7.88 -7.46
CA GLY A 245 -21.83 -9.09 -7.99
C GLY A 245 -20.61 -8.89 -8.88
N SER A 246 -20.30 -7.65 -9.25
CA SER A 246 -19.23 -7.30 -10.19
C SER A 246 -18.05 -6.59 -9.55
N MET A 247 -18.10 -6.29 -8.24
CA MET A 247 -17.00 -5.64 -7.58
C MET A 247 -15.90 -6.64 -7.25
N HIS A 248 -14.69 -6.34 -7.70
CA HIS A 248 -13.51 -7.10 -7.33
C HIS A 248 -13.19 -6.90 -5.83
N CYS A 249 -12.98 -8.00 -5.09
CA CYS A 249 -12.85 -7.96 -3.63
C CYS A 249 -11.64 -7.14 -3.16
N VAL A 250 -10.52 -7.20 -3.88
CA VAL A 250 -9.31 -6.41 -3.56
C VAL A 250 -9.54 -4.92 -3.81
N ASN A 251 -10.27 -4.55 -4.88
CA ASN A 251 -10.63 -3.15 -5.11
C ASN A 251 -11.51 -2.58 -3.99
N LEU A 252 -12.41 -3.40 -3.44
CA LEU A 252 -13.19 -3.01 -2.28
C LEU A 252 -12.31 -2.81 -1.05
N ALA A 253 -11.35 -3.72 -0.82
CA ALA A 253 -10.38 -3.60 0.27
C ALA A 253 -9.57 -2.32 0.18
N HIS A 254 -9.04 -1.95 -1.00
CA HIS A 254 -8.40 -0.65 -1.24
C HIS A 254 -9.34 0.54 -1.00
N GLY A 255 -10.59 0.39 -1.42
CA GLY A 255 -11.60 1.45 -1.37
C GLY A 255 -12.08 1.82 0.03
N MET A 256 -11.97 0.90 0.99
CA MET A 256 -12.48 1.09 2.37
C MET A 256 -11.96 2.37 3.03
N LYS A 257 -10.69 2.70 2.84
CA LYS A 257 -10.03 3.87 3.44
C LYS A 257 -10.37 5.18 2.75
N THR A 258 -10.82 5.16 1.50
CA THR A 258 -11.00 6.35 0.66
C THR A 258 -11.83 7.47 1.32
N PRO A 259 -13.00 7.18 1.94
CA PRO A 259 -13.76 8.25 2.61
C PRO A 259 -12.98 8.95 3.72
N LEU A 260 -12.23 8.18 4.55
CA LEU A 260 -11.46 8.75 5.66
C LEU A 260 -10.20 9.49 5.19
N ILE A 261 -9.55 9.04 4.11
CA ILE A 261 -8.43 9.79 3.54
C ILE A 261 -8.92 11.16 3.10
N TYR A 262 -10.04 11.24 2.38
CA TYR A 262 -10.59 12.52 1.93
C TYR A 262 -11.15 13.39 3.07
N TYR A 263 -11.62 12.77 4.15
CA TYR A 263 -12.04 13.45 5.39
C TYR A 263 -10.94 14.36 5.95
N GLN A 264 -9.67 14.01 5.79
CA GLN A 264 -8.58 14.86 6.29
C GLN A 264 -8.60 16.26 5.68
N ARG A 265 -9.03 16.40 4.42
CA ARG A 265 -9.18 17.71 3.75
C ARG A 265 -10.55 18.34 3.99
N HIS A 266 -11.58 17.52 4.06
CA HIS A 266 -12.97 17.93 4.22
C HIS A 266 -13.57 17.23 5.46
N PRO A 267 -13.37 17.77 6.68
CA PRO A 267 -13.74 17.10 7.92
C PRO A 267 -15.25 17.12 8.17
N GLU A 268 -16.01 16.54 7.25
CA GLU A 268 -17.45 16.38 7.33
C GLU A 268 -17.81 14.98 7.83
N GLN A 269 -18.74 14.89 8.79
CA GLN A 269 -19.16 13.63 9.43
C GLN A 269 -19.60 12.56 8.43
N LYS A 270 -20.15 12.94 7.28
CA LYS A 270 -20.60 12.01 6.23
C LYS A 270 -19.53 11.02 5.76
N TYR A 271 -18.25 11.44 5.77
CA TYR A 271 -17.15 10.55 5.36
C TYR A 271 -16.82 9.50 6.43
N VAL A 272 -16.89 9.90 7.69
CA VAL A 272 -16.74 8.98 8.83
C VAL A 272 -17.89 7.98 8.85
N ASP A 273 -19.12 8.47 8.66
CA ASP A 273 -20.31 7.63 8.63
C ASP A 273 -20.29 6.64 7.46
N ALA A 274 -19.82 7.08 6.28
CA ALA A 274 -19.66 6.22 5.11
C ALA A 274 -18.64 5.10 5.37
N ALA A 275 -17.48 5.41 5.95
CA ALA A 275 -16.45 4.42 6.28
C ALA A 275 -16.94 3.39 7.30
N LYS A 276 -17.60 3.85 8.38
CA LYS A 276 -18.19 2.97 9.40
C LYS A 276 -19.29 2.08 8.82
N GLN A 277 -20.16 2.66 8.00
CA GLN A 277 -21.24 1.91 7.39
C GLN A 277 -20.71 0.89 6.38
N GLY A 278 -19.73 1.27 5.56
CA GLY A 278 -19.07 0.35 4.63
C GLY A 278 -18.46 -0.86 5.35
N LEU A 279 -17.72 -0.64 6.43
CA LEU A 279 -17.15 -1.73 7.22
C LEU A 279 -18.21 -2.60 7.90
N LYS A 280 -19.28 -1.98 8.41
CA LYS A 280 -20.41 -2.71 8.99
C LYS A 280 -21.10 -3.61 7.95
N ASP A 281 -21.32 -3.12 6.75
CA ASP A 281 -21.94 -3.88 5.67
C ASP A 281 -21.02 -5.02 5.20
N ILE A 282 -19.71 -4.76 5.07
CA ILE A 282 -18.70 -5.78 4.79
C ILE A 282 -18.78 -6.90 5.83
N ASN A 283 -18.70 -6.57 7.10
CA ASN A 283 -18.71 -7.56 8.17
C ASN A 283 -20.06 -8.32 8.30
N THR A 284 -21.15 -7.72 7.89
CA THR A 284 -22.47 -8.32 8.00
C THR A 284 -22.81 -9.25 6.82
N PHE A 285 -22.44 -8.86 5.60
CA PHE A 285 -23.00 -9.47 4.39
C PHE A 285 -22.00 -10.23 3.53
N ILE A 286 -20.71 -9.91 3.61
CA ILE A 286 -19.69 -10.44 2.70
C ILE A 286 -18.36 -10.83 3.36
N SER A 287 -18.27 -10.82 4.67
CA SER A 287 -17.08 -11.30 5.41
C SER A 287 -17.34 -12.63 6.08
N GLY A 288 -16.26 -13.37 6.28
CA GLY A 288 -16.24 -14.56 7.12
C GLY A 288 -15.85 -14.27 8.58
N PRO A 289 -15.92 -15.27 9.46
CA PRO A 289 -15.56 -15.13 10.87
C PRO A 289 -14.08 -14.80 11.10
N HIS A 290 -13.23 -15.05 10.12
CA HIS A 290 -11.81 -14.69 10.11
C HIS A 290 -11.55 -13.19 9.82
N GLY A 291 -12.61 -12.41 9.53
CA GLY A 291 -12.55 -10.97 9.37
C GLY A 291 -12.23 -10.47 7.95
N VAL A 292 -12.08 -11.36 6.97
CA VAL A 292 -11.76 -11.00 5.57
C VAL A 292 -13.00 -11.09 4.70
N ILE A 293 -13.09 -10.23 3.70
CA ILE A 293 -14.09 -10.28 2.63
C ILE A 293 -14.01 -11.65 1.93
N ILE A 294 -15.16 -12.27 1.76
CA ILE A 294 -15.31 -13.47 0.94
C ILE A 294 -15.49 -13.05 -0.52
N GLY A 295 -14.54 -13.45 -1.34
CA GLY A 295 -14.50 -13.17 -2.76
C GLY A 295 -13.29 -13.85 -3.39
N ASP A 296 -13.55 -14.59 -4.46
CA ASP A 296 -12.54 -15.18 -5.33
C ASP A 296 -12.48 -14.35 -6.63
N GLU A 297 -11.79 -13.24 -6.61
CA GLU A 297 -11.78 -12.11 -7.54
C GLU A 297 -13.03 -11.22 -7.36
N ALA A 298 -14.25 -11.73 -7.53
CA ALA A 298 -15.49 -10.97 -7.40
C ALA A 298 -16.24 -11.29 -6.09
N LEU A 299 -17.11 -10.38 -5.67
CA LEU A 299 -17.99 -10.61 -4.52
C LEU A 299 -19.08 -11.64 -4.86
N HIS A 300 -19.29 -12.62 -3.97
CA HIS A 300 -20.28 -13.68 -4.12
C HIS A 300 -21.18 -13.84 -2.88
N GLY A 301 -21.16 -12.89 -1.96
CA GLY A 301 -21.83 -13.00 -0.66
C GLY A 301 -20.90 -13.61 0.41
N ASN A 302 -21.47 -14.32 1.38
CA ASN A 302 -20.73 -14.88 2.52
C ASN A 302 -20.82 -16.41 2.63
N ASN A 303 -21.02 -17.10 1.51
CA ASN A 303 -21.08 -18.55 1.50
C ASN A 303 -19.70 -19.13 1.88
N PRO A 304 -19.60 -20.01 2.90
CA PRO A 304 -18.32 -20.55 3.38
C PRO A 304 -17.58 -21.45 2.40
N THR A 305 -18.21 -21.83 1.29
CA THR A 305 -17.58 -22.60 0.20
C THR A 305 -16.84 -21.73 -0.80
N GLN A 306 -16.93 -20.41 -0.67
CA GLN A 306 -16.23 -19.47 -1.52
C GLN A 306 -14.91 -19.02 -0.90
N GLY A 307 -13.95 -18.64 -1.75
CA GLY A 307 -12.62 -18.24 -1.33
C GLY A 307 -12.58 -16.84 -0.75
N SER A 308 -11.58 -16.60 0.10
CA SER A 308 -11.09 -15.27 0.46
C SER A 308 -9.69 -15.12 -0.10
N GLU A 309 -9.50 -14.12 -0.95
CA GLU A 309 -8.24 -13.89 -1.66
C GLU A 309 -7.16 -13.35 -0.71
N LEU A 310 -5.92 -13.83 -0.86
CA LEU A 310 -4.77 -13.38 -0.06
C LEU A 310 -4.55 -11.86 -0.19
N CYS A 311 -4.64 -11.31 -1.41
CA CYS A 311 -4.48 -9.87 -1.62
C CYS A 311 -5.55 -9.07 -0.86
N THR A 312 -6.79 -9.57 -0.77
CA THR A 312 -7.86 -8.93 -0.01
C THR A 312 -7.52 -8.85 1.48
N ALA A 313 -6.95 -9.91 2.06
CA ALA A 313 -6.54 -9.91 3.47
C ALA A 313 -5.47 -8.83 3.72
N VAL A 314 -4.46 -8.74 2.85
CA VAL A 314 -3.36 -7.77 2.98
C VAL A 314 -3.87 -6.33 2.81
N GLU A 315 -4.65 -6.06 1.76
CA GLU A 315 -5.14 -4.72 1.47
C GLU A 315 -6.21 -4.24 2.47
N MET A 316 -6.99 -5.18 3.06
CA MET A 316 -7.88 -4.83 4.18
C MET A 316 -7.07 -4.37 5.40
N MET A 317 -5.99 -5.08 5.77
CA MET A 317 -5.15 -4.65 6.90
C MET A 317 -4.57 -3.26 6.66
N PHE A 318 -4.02 -3.01 5.48
CA PHE A 318 -3.47 -1.71 5.12
C PHE A 318 -4.53 -0.60 5.13
N SER A 319 -5.73 -0.86 4.62
CA SER A 319 -6.84 0.10 4.67
C SER A 319 -7.29 0.38 6.10
N LEU A 320 -7.44 -0.65 6.92
CA LEU A 320 -7.85 -0.53 8.33
C LEU A 320 -6.79 0.22 9.17
N GLU A 321 -5.50 0.06 8.87
CA GLU A 321 -4.42 0.81 9.48
C GLU A 321 -4.54 2.31 9.22
N ASN A 322 -4.74 2.70 7.96
CA ASN A 322 -5.01 4.09 7.58
C ASN A 322 -6.29 4.63 8.25
N MET A 323 -7.35 3.83 8.28
CA MET A 323 -8.61 4.19 8.93
C MET A 323 -8.43 4.39 10.44
N LEU A 324 -7.61 3.56 11.09
CA LEU A 324 -7.26 3.71 12.50
C LEU A 324 -6.48 5.00 12.75
N GLN A 325 -5.48 5.30 11.93
CA GLN A 325 -4.68 6.52 12.05
C GLN A 325 -5.54 7.78 11.96
N ILE A 326 -6.46 7.81 10.99
CA ILE A 326 -7.26 9.01 10.68
C ILE A 326 -8.44 9.19 11.65
N ALA A 327 -9.13 8.10 12.02
CA ALA A 327 -10.34 8.19 12.84
C ALA A 327 -10.10 7.88 14.32
N GLY A 328 -9.01 7.21 14.69
CA GLY A 328 -8.71 6.82 16.07
C GLY A 328 -9.66 5.77 16.65
N ASP A 329 -10.45 5.08 15.82
CA ASP A 329 -11.46 4.12 16.28
C ASP A 329 -10.84 2.74 16.53
N PRO A 330 -10.86 2.21 17.77
CA PRO A 330 -10.22 0.95 18.13
C PRO A 330 -10.84 -0.28 17.44
N ASP A 331 -12.05 -0.17 16.88
CA ASP A 331 -12.66 -1.28 16.14
C ASP A 331 -11.84 -1.65 14.90
N TYR A 332 -11.16 -0.67 14.26
CA TYR A 332 -10.25 -0.93 13.16
C TYR A 332 -9.04 -1.76 13.60
N ALA A 333 -8.44 -1.44 14.75
CA ALA A 333 -7.33 -2.21 15.32
C ALA A 333 -7.73 -3.64 15.63
N SER A 334 -8.92 -3.84 16.23
CA SER A 334 -9.46 -5.17 16.55
C SER A 334 -9.64 -6.03 15.28
N GLN A 335 -10.03 -5.41 14.15
CA GLN A 335 -10.17 -6.14 12.91
C GLN A 335 -8.83 -6.44 12.24
N ILE A 336 -7.86 -5.52 12.30
CA ILE A 336 -6.47 -5.78 11.87
C ILE A 336 -5.92 -7.01 12.60
N GLU A 337 -6.01 -7.03 13.92
CA GLU A 337 -5.55 -8.16 14.75
C GLU A 337 -6.20 -9.48 14.33
N ARG A 338 -7.52 -9.48 14.10
CA ARG A 338 -8.25 -10.66 13.65
C ARG A 338 -7.73 -11.19 12.31
N ILE A 339 -7.50 -10.31 11.34
CA ILE A 339 -6.99 -10.69 10.02
C ILE A 339 -5.53 -11.16 10.13
N ALA A 340 -4.67 -10.40 10.80
CA ALA A 340 -3.25 -10.65 10.89
C ALA A 340 -2.91 -11.98 11.57
N PHE A 341 -3.71 -12.40 12.58
CA PHE A 341 -3.40 -13.56 13.38
C PHE A 341 -4.35 -14.76 13.18
N ASN A 342 -5.36 -14.63 12.32
CA ASN A 342 -6.23 -15.75 11.97
C ASN A 342 -6.26 -16.00 10.45
N ALA A 343 -6.62 -14.99 9.65
CA ALA A 343 -6.78 -15.18 8.21
C ALA A 343 -5.44 -15.29 7.47
N LEU A 344 -4.52 -14.36 7.71
CA LEU A 344 -3.27 -14.28 6.97
C LEU A 344 -2.37 -15.52 7.17
N PRO A 345 -2.14 -16.04 8.40
CA PRO A 345 -1.25 -17.19 8.61
C PRO A 345 -1.73 -18.46 7.93
N THR A 346 -3.04 -18.62 7.72
CA THR A 346 -3.59 -19.83 7.10
C THR A 346 -3.42 -19.88 5.58
N GLN A 347 -2.96 -18.79 4.98
CA GLN A 347 -2.72 -18.71 3.52
C GLN A 347 -1.26 -18.98 3.14
N ILE A 348 -0.41 -19.25 4.11
CA ILE A 348 1.04 -19.38 3.93
C ILE A 348 1.50 -20.65 4.63
N SER A 349 2.41 -21.42 4.01
CA SER A 349 3.04 -22.56 4.67
C SER A 349 3.99 -22.14 5.80
N ASP A 350 4.25 -23.01 6.77
CA ASP A 350 5.09 -22.74 7.94
C ASP A 350 6.50 -22.22 7.60
N ASN A 351 7.05 -22.63 6.46
CA ASN A 351 8.35 -22.16 5.98
C ASN A 351 8.27 -20.97 5.01
N PHE A 352 7.09 -20.41 4.80
CA PHE A 352 6.83 -19.31 3.87
C PHE A 352 7.27 -19.54 2.41
N MET A 353 7.40 -20.81 2.00
CA MET A 353 7.81 -21.20 0.65
C MET A 353 6.64 -21.43 -0.31
N THR A 354 5.43 -21.59 0.22
CA THR A 354 4.21 -21.73 -0.57
C THR A 354 3.10 -20.89 0.01
N ARG A 355 2.17 -20.50 -0.84
CA ARG A 355 0.95 -19.77 -0.46
C ARG A 355 -0.21 -20.28 -1.26
N GLN A 356 -1.40 -20.26 -0.67
CA GLN A 356 -2.64 -20.41 -1.40
C GLN A 356 -3.22 -19.04 -1.76
N TYR A 357 -3.78 -18.93 -2.95
CA TYR A 357 -4.37 -17.66 -3.41
C TYR A 357 -5.73 -17.42 -2.76
N PHE A 358 -6.56 -18.46 -2.69
CA PHE A 358 -7.85 -18.44 -2.01
C PHE A 358 -7.83 -19.39 -0.82
N GLN A 359 -8.31 -18.92 0.34
CA GLN A 359 -8.66 -19.77 1.47
C GLN A 359 -10.19 -19.89 1.59
N GLN A 360 -10.67 -20.99 2.15
CA GLN A 360 -12.09 -21.19 2.43
C GLN A 360 -12.29 -21.45 3.92
N ILE A 361 -13.40 -20.94 4.48
CA ILE A 361 -13.67 -21.04 5.93
C ILE A 361 -13.82 -22.50 6.38
N ASN A 362 -14.36 -23.35 5.51
CA ASN A 362 -14.55 -24.78 5.76
C ASN A 362 -13.53 -25.67 5.04
N GLN A 363 -12.39 -25.13 4.68
CA GLN A 363 -11.34 -25.87 4.00
C GLN A 363 -10.74 -26.94 4.93
N VAL A 364 -10.62 -28.17 4.43
CA VAL A 364 -10.07 -29.31 5.15
C VAL A 364 -8.63 -29.60 4.73
N GLU A 365 -8.34 -29.38 3.45
CA GLU A 365 -7.02 -29.62 2.83
C GLU A 365 -6.62 -28.42 1.97
N ILE A 366 -5.32 -28.20 1.87
CA ILE A 366 -4.72 -27.15 1.04
C ILE A 366 -4.28 -27.77 -0.30
#